data_a6c91f5a41fbd0aa900b06ca78a6252c
#
_entry.id   a6c91f5a41fbd0aa900b06ca78a6252c
#
_cell.length_a   1.000
_cell.length_b   1.000
_cell.length_c   1.000
_cell.angle_alpha   90.00
_cell.angle_beta   90.00
_cell.angle_gamma   90.00
#
_symmetry.space_group_name_H-M   'P 1'
#
loop_
_entity.id
_entity.type
_entity.pdbx_description
1 polymer ?
#
loop_
_entity_poly.entity_id
_entity_poly.type
_entity_poly.pdbx_seq_one_letter_code
_entity_poly.pdbx_strand_id
1 'polypeptide(L)'
;MKVKDTKLWGVKEIVPERFCDFRGTYLELYDSKKFETVTDKKFVQDDISVSSKHVLRGLHGDFRTTKLVTVLKGVGYALIADNRKESPTYGKWESFTLSDQNMKMLLLPPGIGNSILAMSNEIIYFYKQDTHFAEGKQFTIKWDDPKWNFWWPVTSPILSMRDEKGGYVD
;
A
#
# COMPACT_ATOMS: atom_id res chain seq x y z
N MET A 1 -10.82 -3.75 16.04
CA MET A 1 -10.39 -3.69 14.62
C MET A 1 -11.62 -3.84 13.72
N LYS A 2 -11.77 -2.99 12.70
CA LYS A 2 -12.83 -3.09 11.67
C LYS A 2 -12.20 -3.46 10.34
N VAL A 3 -12.78 -4.44 9.65
CA VAL A 3 -12.28 -4.93 8.34
C VAL A 3 -13.41 -4.82 7.34
N LYS A 4 -13.12 -4.30 6.14
CA LYS A 4 -14.08 -4.26 5.03
C LYS A 4 -13.40 -4.58 3.71
N ASP A 5 -14.13 -5.18 2.80
CA ASP A 5 -13.69 -5.35 1.42
C ASP A 5 -13.67 -4.02 0.69
N THR A 6 -12.74 -3.87 -0.24
CA THR A 6 -12.65 -2.73 -1.15
C THR A 6 -13.33 -3.07 -2.51
N LYS A 7 -13.23 -2.17 -3.47
CA LYS A 7 -13.72 -2.44 -4.84
C LYS A 7 -12.83 -3.43 -5.60
N LEU A 8 -11.58 -3.64 -5.14
CA LEU A 8 -10.65 -4.57 -5.75
C LEU A 8 -10.71 -5.93 -5.05
N TRP A 9 -10.92 -6.97 -5.83
CA TRP A 9 -11.10 -8.32 -5.31
C TRP A 9 -9.95 -8.79 -4.41
N GLY A 10 -10.30 -9.19 -3.17
CA GLY A 10 -9.37 -9.68 -2.16
C GLY A 10 -8.55 -8.60 -1.44
N VAL A 11 -8.67 -7.33 -1.84
CA VAL A 11 -8.07 -6.21 -1.10
C VAL A 11 -8.98 -5.80 0.04
N LYS A 12 -8.40 -5.62 1.24
CA LYS A 12 -9.16 -5.22 2.43
C LYS A 12 -8.65 -3.91 3.00
N GLU A 13 -9.58 -3.04 3.40
CA GLU A 13 -9.30 -1.88 4.27
C GLU A 13 -9.48 -2.31 5.72
N ILE A 14 -8.50 -2.00 6.56
CA ILE A 14 -8.48 -2.36 7.97
C ILE A 14 -8.30 -1.08 8.78
N VAL A 15 -9.16 -0.88 9.79
CA VAL A 15 -9.06 0.23 10.73
C VAL A 15 -8.83 -0.35 12.11
N PRO A 16 -7.66 -0.11 12.75
CA PRO A 16 -7.38 -0.58 14.11
C PRO A 16 -8.27 0.11 15.12
N GLU A 17 -8.47 -0.53 16.25
CA GLU A 17 -9.09 0.09 17.41
C GLU A 17 -8.14 1.09 18.05
N ARG A 18 -8.67 2.22 18.51
CA ARG A 18 -7.89 3.30 19.10
C ARG A 18 -8.36 3.58 20.52
N PHE A 19 -7.42 3.79 21.39
CA PHE A 19 -7.63 4.19 22.79
C PHE A 19 -7.00 5.57 22.98
N CYS A 20 -7.83 6.57 23.26
CA CYS A 20 -7.42 7.96 23.42
C CYS A 20 -7.63 8.42 24.86
N ASP A 21 -6.62 9.07 25.46
CA ASP A 21 -6.72 9.73 26.75
C ASP A 21 -5.88 11.04 26.73
N PHE A 22 -5.67 11.66 27.91
CA PHE A 22 -4.93 12.92 28.02
C PHE A 22 -3.43 12.80 27.62
N ARG A 23 -2.89 11.59 27.49
CA ARG A 23 -1.52 11.33 27.03
C ARG A 23 -1.41 11.22 25.52
N GLY A 24 -2.54 11.10 24.80
CA GLY A 24 -2.60 10.91 23.36
C GLY A 24 -3.33 9.65 22.96
N THR A 25 -2.86 8.98 21.92
CA THR A 25 -3.52 7.81 21.32
C THR A 25 -2.61 6.60 21.40
N TYR A 26 -3.17 5.49 21.90
CA TYR A 26 -2.59 4.15 21.80
C TYR A 26 -3.42 3.31 20.81
N LEU A 27 -2.76 2.55 19.99
CA LEU A 27 -3.38 1.55 19.12
C LEU A 27 -2.46 0.36 18.94
N GLU A 28 -3.04 -0.79 18.73
CA GLU A 28 -2.34 -2.01 18.35
C GLU A 28 -2.39 -2.11 16.82
N LEU A 29 -1.24 -1.91 16.19
CA LEU A 29 -1.15 -1.89 14.74
C LEU A 29 -1.26 -3.30 14.15
N TYR A 30 -0.64 -4.30 14.82
CA TYR A 30 -0.62 -5.68 14.37
C TYR A 30 -0.57 -6.64 15.57
N ASP A 31 -1.47 -7.61 15.55
CA ASP A 31 -1.48 -8.78 16.44
C ASP A 31 -1.73 -10.00 15.55
N SER A 32 -0.78 -10.93 15.51
CA SER A 32 -0.85 -12.10 14.63
C SER A 32 -2.11 -12.93 14.84
N LYS A 33 -2.54 -13.12 16.11
CA LYS A 33 -3.76 -13.88 16.44
C LYS A 33 -5.03 -13.21 15.92
N LYS A 34 -5.12 -11.87 16.04
CA LYS A 34 -6.26 -11.11 15.52
C LYS A 34 -6.29 -11.13 13.99
N PHE A 35 -5.12 -11.08 13.35
CA PHE A 35 -5.01 -11.10 11.90
C PHE A 35 -5.27 -12.49 11.29
N GLU A 36 -5.23 -13.58 12.02
CA GLU A 36 -5.68 -14.91 11.56
C GLU A 36 -7.14 -14.93 11.09
N THR A 37 -7.97 -14.00 11.60
CA THR A 37 -9.37 -13.85 11.14
C THR A 37 -9.47 -13.08 9.80
N VAL A 38 -8.40 -12.45 9.34
CA VAL A 38 -8.36 -11.59 8.15
C VAL A 38 -7.60 -12.24 7.01
N THR A 39 -6.52 -12.96 7.32
CA THR A 39 -5.63 -13.62 6.37
C THR A 39 -4.93 -14.83 7.01
N ASP A 40 -4.65 -15.85 6.22
CA ASP A 40 -3.83 -17.01 6.59
C ASP A 40 -2.32 -16.75 6.49
N LYS A 41 -1.93 -15.54 6.01
CA LYS A 41 -0.54 -15.19 5.76
C LYS A 41 0.21 -14.81 7.03
N LYS A 42 1.44 -15.29 7.13
CA LYS A 42 2.37 -14.95 8.22
C LYS A 42 3.38 -13.92 7.71
N PHE A 43 3.38 -12.74 8.29
CA PHE A 43 4.33 -11.69 7.91
C PHE A 43 5.71 -11.96 8.54
N VAL A 44 6.74 -11.86 7.72
CA VAL A 44 8.14 -12.22 8.06
C VAL A 44 9.12 -11.07 7.90
N GLN A 45 8.71 -9.96 7.25
CA GLN A 45 9.56 -8.79 7.04
C GLN A 45 8.75 -7.50 7.24
N ASP A 46 9.36 -6.55 7.93
CA ASP A 46 8.84 -5.20 8.15
C ASP A 46 9.79 -4.19 7.54
N ASP A 47 9.24 -3.28 6.73
CA ASP A 47 10.01 -2.21 6.09
C ASP A 47 9.35 -0.86 6.31
N ILE A 48 10.15 0.19 6.34
CA ILE A 48 9.70 1.57 6.30
C ILE A 48 10.37 2.33 5.17
N SER A 49 9.67 3.31 4.62
CA SER A 49 10.26 4.33 3.78
C SER A 49 9.87 5.71 4.28
N VAL A 50 10.86 6.62 4.29
CA VAL A 50 10.64 8.04 4.58
C VAL A 50 10.66 8.80 3.27
N SER A 51 9.68 9.65 3.04
CA SER A 51 9.55 10.41 1.79
C SER A 51 9.12 11.84 2.07
N SER A 52 9.75 12.78 1.39
CA SER A 52 9.35 14.19 1.38
C SER A 52 8.13 14.40 0.46
N LYS A 53 7.50 15.55 0.61
CA LYS A 53 6.29 15.93 -0.15
C LYS A 53 6.47 15.74 -1.65
N HIS A 54 5.44 15.23 -2.29
CA HIS A 54 5.32 14.92 -3.72
C HIS A 54 6.22 13.78 -4.23
N VAL A 55 6.97 13.09 -3.36
CA VAL A 55 7.62 11.83 -3.74
C VAL A 55 6.54 10.77 -3.94
N LEU A 56 6.55 10.14 -5.11
CA LEU A 56 5.74 8.98 -5.46
C LEU A 56 6.64 7.74 -5.54
N ARG A 57 6.26 6.68 -4.85
CA ARG A 57 6.86 5.34 -4.95
C ARG A 57 5.82 4.37 -5.48
N GLY A 58 6.12 3.68 -6.58
CA GLY A 58 5.22 2.68 -7.17
C GLY A 58 4.74 3.05 -8.58
N LEU A 59 3.82 2.26 -9.18
CA LEU A 59 3.14 1.14 -8.50
C LEU A 59 4.00 -0.13 -8.56
N HIS A 60 4.39 -0.65 -7.42
CA HIS A 60 5.19 -1.86 -7.33
C HIS A 60 4.35 -3.05 -6.87
N GLY A 61 4.59 -4.21 -7.44
CA GLY A 61 3.97 -5.46 -7.02
C GLY A 61 4.75 -6.68 -7.52
N ASP A 62 4.36 -7.82 -7.01
CA ASP A 62 4.80 -9.13 -7.49
C ASP A 62 3.64 -10.13 -7.32
N PHE A 63 3.78 -11.34 -7.87
CA PHE A 63 2.71 -12.35 -7.84
C PHE A 63 2.86 -13.37 -6.70
N ARG A 64 3.66 -13.07 -5.68
CA ARG A 64 3.92 -13.97 -4.53
C ARG A 64 3.63 -13.33 -3.19
N THR A 65 3.89 -12.02 -3.05
CA THR A 65 3.92 -11.33 -1.77
C THR A 65 2.58 -10.71 -1.41
N THR A 66 2.06 -11.06 -0.24
CA THR A 66 0.98 -10.34 0.44
C THR A 66 1.59 -9.21 1.27
N LYS A 67 1.03 -8.01 1.17
CA LYS A 67 1.49 -6.84 1.93
C LYS A 67 0.40 -6.28 2.83
N LEU A 68 0.78 -5.85 4.02
CA LEU A 68 -0.06 -5.03 4.90
C LEU A 68 0.61 -3.66 5.01
N VAL A 69 -0.05 -2.61 4.53
CA VAL A 69 0.57 -1.29 4.37
C VAL A 69 -0.19 -0.20 5.13
N THR A 70 0.52 0.81 5.63
CA THR A 70 -0.06 1.99 6.31
C THR A 70 0.90 3.17 6.30
N VAL A 71 0.41 4.35 6.70
CA VAL A 71 1.21 5.55 6.97
C VAL A 71 1.27 5.76 8.49
N LEU A 72 2.47 5.74 9.05
CA LEU A 72 2.72 5.96 10.49
C LEU A 72 2.85 7.44 10.86
N LYS A 73 3.24 8.29 9.90
CA LYS A 73 3.38 9.75 10.06
C LYS A 73 3.01 10.46 8.77
N GLY A 74 2.24 11.53 8.91
CA GLY A 74 1.83 12.38 7.81
C GLY A 74 0.64 11.85 7.02
N VAL A 75 0.48 12.33 5.79
CA VAL A 75 -0.63 12.01 4.88
C VAL A 75 -0.09 11.51 3.56
N GLY A 76 -0.51 10.32 3.16
CA GLY A 76 -0.20 9.70 1.89
C GLY A 76 -1.46 9.43 1.06
N TYR A 77 -1.36 9.64 -0.24
CA TYR A 77 -2.33 9.17 -1.23
C TYR A 77 -1.83 7.84 -1.78
N ALA A 78 -2.46 6.75 -1.36
CA ALA A 78 -2.18 5.40 -1.85
C ALA A 78 -3.08 5.10 -3.04
N LEU A 79 -2.50 4.73 -4.17
CA LEU A 79 -3.22 4.22 -5.32
C LEU A 79 -2.80 2.77 -5.54
N ILE A 80 -3.77 1.89 -5.63
CA ILE A 80 -3.57 0.44 -5.82
C ILE A 80 -4.29 -0.02 -7.07
N ALA A 81 -3.68 -0.95 -7.82
CA ALA A 81 -4.18 -1.42 -9.10
C ALA A 81 -4.11 -2.95 -9.19
N ASP A 82 -5.15 -3.57 -9.72
CA ASP A 82 -5.21 -5.02 -9.88
C ASP A 82 -4.58 -5.46 -11.21
N ASN A 83 -3.38 -6.04 -11.13
CA ASN A 83 -2.62 -6.53 -12.29
C ASN A 83 -2.78 -8.06 -12.50
N ARG A 84 -3.71 -8.70 -11.82
CA ARG A 84 -3.98 -10.14 -11.93
C ARG A 84 -4.94 -10.42 -13.10
N LYS A 85 -4.44 -11.02 -14.17
CA LYS A 85 -5.23 -11.28 -15.39
C LYS A 85 -6.51 -12.08 -15.15
N GLU A 86 -6.47 -13.01 -14.19
CA GLU A 86 -7.60 -13.89 -13.83
C GLU A 86 -8.55 -13.27 -12.79
N SER A 87 -8.26 -12.06 -12.33
CA SER A 87 -9.09 -11.37 -11.33
C SER A 87 -10.33 -10.73 -11.98
N PRO A 88 -11.51 -10.78 -11.34
CA PRO A 88 -12.71 -10.07 -11.80
C PRO A 88 -12.53 -8.53 -11.79
N THR A 89 -11.47 -8.03 -11.12
CA THR A 89 -11.14 -6.61 -11.09
C THR A 89 -9.84 -6.27 -11.83
N TYR A 90 -9.36 -7.17 -12.71
CA TYR A 90 -8.20 -6.88 -13.54
C TYR A 90 -8.34 -5.56 -14.30
N GLY A 91 -7.28 -4.75 -14.28
CA GLY A 91 -7.26 -3.45 -14.95
C GLY A 91 -8.00 -2.33 -14.20
N LYS A 92 -8.59 -2.62 -13.03
CA LYS A 92 -9.20 -1.60 -12.16
C LYS A 92 -8.22 -1.12 -11.10
N TRP A 93 -8.49 0.08 -10.59
CA TRP A 93 -7.72 0.68 -9.51
C TRP A 93 -8.62 1.42 -8.52
N GLU A 94 -8.11 1.66 -7.34
CA GLU A 94 -8.76 2.42 -6.27
C GLU A 94 -7.72 3.22 -5.48
N SER A 95 -8.12 4.36 -4.94
CA SER A 95 -7.25 5.21 -4.15
C SER A 95 -7.75 5.39 -2.73
N PHE A 96 -6.80 5.58 -1.80
CA PHE A 96 -7.06 5.73 -0.37
C PHE A 96 -6.19 6.85 0.20
N THR A 97 -6.75 7.62 1.12
CA THR A 97 -5.94 8.45 2.00
C THR A 97 -5.53 7.61 3.21
N LEU A 98 -4.22 7.41 3.36
CA LEU A 98 -3.61 6.80 4.53
C LEU A 98 -2.90 7.88 5.34
N SER A 99 -3.08 7.90 6.67
CA SER A 99 -2.47 8.93 7.51
C SER A 99 -2.32 8.47 8.96
N ASP A 100 -1.44 9.14 9.70
CA ASP A 100 -1.34 9.01 11.16
C ASP A 100 -2.67 9.37 11.88
N GLN A 101 -3.52 10.16 11.26
CA GLN A 101 -4.82 10.52 11.82
C GLN A 101 -5.85 9.40 11.66
N ASN A 102 -5.88 8.70 10.52
CA ASN A 102 -6.87 7.63 10.31
C ASN A 102 -6.32 6.23 10.60
N MET A 103 -4.99 6.04 10.58
CA MET A 103 -4.30 4.77 10.81
C MET A 103 -4.87 3.60 10.01
N LYS A 104 -5.47 3.90 8.87
CA LYS A 104 -5.98 2.88 7.94
C LYS A 104 -4.86 2.04 7.40
N MET A 105 -5.10 0.74 7.32
CA MET A 105 -4.22 -0.23 6.68
C MET A 105 -4.90 -0.83 5.46
N LEU A 106 -4.11 -1.23 4.49
CA LEU A 106 -4.56 -2.02 3.34
C LEU A 106 -3.87 -3.37 3.35
N LEU A 107 -4.65 -4.44 3.29
CA LEU A 107 -4.14 -5.78 3.04
C LEU A 107 -4.23 -6.04 1.53
N LEU A 108 -3.07 -6.23 0.91
CA LEU A 108 -2.88 -6.33 -0.53
C LEU A 108 -2.44 -7.74 -0.89
N PRO A 109 -3.26 -8.55 -1.57
CA PRO A 109 -2.85 -9.86 -2.06
C PRO A 109 -1.79 -9.75 -3.17
N PRO A 110 -1.09 -10.86 -3.49
CA PRO A 110 -0.18 -10.92 -4.63
C PRO A 110 -0.82 -10.43 -5.93
N GLY A 111 -0.04 -9.75 -6.77
CA GLY A 111 -0.49 -9.22 -8.07
C GLY A 111 -1.17 -7.85 -8.01
N ILE A 112 -1.31 -7.27 -6.82
CA ILE A 112 -1.73 -5.87 -6.66
C ILE A 112 -0.52 -4.94 -6.81
N GLY A 113 -0.60 -3.98 -7.73
CA GLY A 113 0.33 -2.86 -7.81
C GLY A 113 0.02 -1.84 -6.72
N ASN A 114 1.02 -1.49 -5.93
CA ASN A 114 0.91 -0.63 -4.76
C ASN A 114 1.77 0.62 -4.91
N SER A 115 1.21 1.78 -4.62
CA SER A 115 1.94 3.05 -4.60
C SER A 115 1.58 3.91 -3.40
N ILE A 116 2.47 4.85 -3.10
CA ILE A 116 2.24 5.90 -2.12
C ILE A 116 2.83 7.22 -2.60
N LEU A 117 1.98 8.25 -2.64
CA LEU A 117 2.36 9.63 -2.92
C LEU A 117 2.32 10.43 -1.62
N ALA A 118 3.44 11.05 -1.26
CA ALA A 118 3.53 11.90 -0.07
C ALA A 118 2.80 13.23 -0.26
N MET A 119 1.75 13.45 0.54
CA MET A 119 0.94 14.67 0.48
C MET A 119 1.32 15.71 1.54
N SER A 120 1.87 15.27 2.68
CA SER A 120 2.45 16.13 3.71
C SER A 120 3.96 16.35 3.48
N ASN A 121 4.58 17.26 4.24
CA ASN A 121 6.01 17.58 4.10
C ASN A 121 6.91 16.37 4.27
N GLU A 122 6.49 15.41 5.09
CA GLU A 122 7.14 14.13 5.29
C GLU A 122 6.07 13.07 5.53
N ILE A 123 6.30 11.86 5.03
CA ILE A 123 5.56 10.66 5.41
C ILE A 123 6.51 9.55 5.84
N ILE A 124 6.07 8.75 6.80
CA ILE A 124 6.65 7.44 7.12
C ILE A 124 5.65 6.39 6.66
N TYR A 125 6.00 5.70 5.59
CA TYR A 125 5.20 4.61 5.04
C TYR A 125 5.76 3.28 5.54
N PHE A 126 4.91 2.47 6.15
CA PHE A 126 5.25 1.19 6.74
C PHE A 126 4.53 0.07 6.02
N TYR A 127 5.21 -1.06 5.82
CA TYR A 127 4.60 -2.27 5.30
C TYR A 127 5.23 -3.54 5.84
N LYS A 128 4.36 -4.54 6.07
CA LYS A 128 4.74 -5.93 6.37
C LYS A 128 4.60 -6.76 5.11
N GLN A 129 5.45 -7.78 4.98
CA GLN A 129 5.46 -8.73 3.87
C GLN A 129 5.49 -10.16 4.38
N ASP A 130 4.78 -11.07 3.69
CA ASP A 130 4.76 -12.51 4.00
C ASP A 130 5.88 -13.28 3.29
N THR A 131 6.70 -12.60 2.49
CA THR A 131 7.91 -13.13 1.84
C THR A 131 9.07 -12.17 2.06
N HIS A 132 10.31 -12.66 2.00
CA HIS A 132 11.48 -11.78 2.03
C HIS A 132 11.63 -11.02 0.71
N PHE A 133 12.13 -9.79 0.83
CA PHE A 133 12.42 -8.95 -0.34
C PHE A 133 13.36 -9.68 -1.32
N ALA A 134 13.14 -9.51 -2.62
CA ALA A 134 13.86 -10.13 -3.74
C ALA A 134 13.59 -11.62 -4.00
N GLU A 135 12.71 -12.29 -3.27
CA GLU A 135 12.30 -13.66 -3.61
C GLU A 135 11.32 -13.75 -4.80
N GLY A 136 10.79 -12.63 -5.27
CA GLY A 136 9.86 -12.54 -6.40
C GLY A 136 10.28 -11.52 -7.44
N LYS A 137 10.01 -11.82 -8.72
CA LYS A 137 10.14 -10.82 -9.79
C LYS A 137 9.12 -9.72 -9.59
N GLN A 138 9.59 -8.49 -9.37
CA GLN A 138 8.72 -7.34 -9.16
C GLN A 138 8.36 -6.71 -10.51
N PHE A 139 7.10 -6.34 -10.67
CA PHE A 139 6.66 -5.47 -11.75
C PHE A 139 6.54 -4.01 -11.24
N THR A 140 6.63 -3.08 -12.17
CA THR A 140 6.32 -1.66 -11.94
C THR A 140 5.35 -1.21 -13.01
N ILE A 141 4.14 -0.82 -12.60
CA ILE A 141 3.20 -0.14 -13.49
C ILE A 141 3.57 1.34 -13.46
N LYS A 142 3.78 1.91 -14.64
CA LYS A 142 4.13 3.32 -14.75
C LYS A 142 3.00 4.21 -14.25
N TRP A 143 3.34 5.24 -13.49
CA TRP A 143 2.37 6.12 -12.83
C TRP A 143 1.43 6.87 -13.80
N ASP A 144 1.89 7.16 -15.01
CA ASP A 144 1.19 7.86 -16.10
C ASP A 144 0.87 6.94 -17.29
N ASP A 145 0.85 5.62 -17.08
CA ASP A 145 0.51 4.67 -18.15
C ASP A 145 -0.94 4.90 -18.63
N PRO A 146 -1.14 5.30 -19.91
CA PRO A 146 -2.46 5.65 -20.44
C PRO A 146 -3.47 4.50 -20.42
N LYS A 147 -3.00 3.25 -20.37
CA LYS A 147 -3.85 2.07 -20.25
C LYS A 147 -4.66 2.05 -18.96
N TRP A 148 -4.09 2.58 -17.87
CA TRP A 148 -4.71 2.56 -16.56
C TRP A 148 -5.53 3.81 -16.27
N ASN A 149 -5.21 4.93 -16.94
CA ASN A 149 -5.86 6.24 -16.75
C ASN A 149 -5.98 6.62 -15.27
N PHE A 150 -4.87 6.52 -14.54
CA PHE A 150 -4.79 6.87 -13.12
C PHE A 150 -5.07 8.35 -12.90
N TRP A 151 -5.76 8.66 -11.82
CA TRP A 151 -5.89 10.04 -11.36
C TRP A 151 -4.95 10.31 -10.17
N TRP A 152 -4.19 11.38 -10.27
CA TRP A 152 -3.26 11.81 -9.23
C TRP A 152 -3.56 13.23 -8.77
N PRO A 153 -3.41 13.53 -7.45
CA PRO A 153 -3.61 14.89 -6.93
C PRO A 153 -2.45 15.86 -7.26
N VAL A 154 -1.42 15.40 -7.94
CA VAL A 154 -0.28 16.19 -8.41
C VAL A 154 0.02 15.85 -9.86
N THR A 155 0.53 16.83 -10.61
CA THR A 155 0.86 16.69 -12.05
C THR A 155 2.32 16.32 -12.31
N SER A 156 3.21 16.55 -11.32
CA SER A 156 4.65 16.31 -11.44
C SER A 156 5.20 15.74 -10.14
N PRO A 157 5.02 14.44 -9.89
CA PRO A 157 5.60 13.79 -8.72
C PRO A 157 7.12 13.66 -8.86
N ILE A 158 7.81 13.54 -7.73
CA ILE A 158 9.22 13.19 -7.67
C ILE A 158 9.33 11.67 -7.74
N LEU A 159 10.02 11.16 -8.75
CA LEU A 159 10.12 9.75 -9.08
C LEU A 159 11.54 9.21 -8.98
N SER A 160 11.69 7.93 -8.71
CA SER A 160 12.92 7.19 -9.00
C SER A 160 13.02 6.87 -10.50
N MET A 161 14.21 6.54 -10.99
CA MET A 161 14.39 6.07 -12.38
C MET A 161 13.56 4.82 -12.68
N ARG A 162 13.37 3.94 -11.69
CA ARG A 162 12.51 2.76 -11.81
C ARG A 162 11.06 3.16 -12.04
N ASP A 163 10.54 4.07 -11.23
CA ASP A 163 9.13 4.48 -11.27
C ASP A 163 8.81 5.27 -12.55
N GLU A 164 9.80 6.02 -13.04
CA GLU A 164 9.70 6.77 -14.28
C GLU A 164 9.68 5.87 -15.52
N LYS A 165 10.45 4.77 -15.51
CA LYS A 165 10.53 3.83 -16.65
C LYS A 165 9.41 2.79 -16.64
N GLY A 166 8.99 2.32 -15.47
CA GLY A 166 8.10 1.18 -15.34
C GLY A 166 8.74 -0.15 -15.77
N GLY A 167 7.96 -1.24 -15.82
CA GLY A 167 8.39 -2.55 -16.32
C GLY A 167 8.70 -3.57 -15.21
N TYR A 168 9.51 -4.58 -15.53
CA TYR A 168 9.94 -5.60 -14.59
C TYR A 168 11.36 -5.30 -14.09
N VAL A 169 11.61 -5.63 -12.83
CA VAL A 169 12.95 -5.64 -12.23
C VAL A 169 13.35 -7.10 -12.07
N ASP A 170 14.47 -7.48 -12.67
CA ASP A 170 15.09 -8.80 -12.54
C ASP A 170 15.76 -8.96 -11.18
#